data_a1a10ecd2d4ece1212c497477d101f71
#
_entry.id   a1a10ecd2d4ece1212c497477d101f71
#
_cell.length_a   1.000
_cell.length_b   1.000
_cell.length_c   1.000
_cell.angle_alpha   90.00
_cell.angle_beta   90.00
_cell.angle_gamma   90.00
#
_symmetry.space_group_name_H-M   'P 1'
#
loop_
_entity.id
_entity.type
_entity.pdbx_description
1 polymer ?
#
loop_
_entity_poly.entity_id
_entity_poly.type
_entity_poly.pdbx_seq_one_letter_code
_entity_poly.pdbx_strand_id
1 'polypeptide(L)'
;MKILALSVFATLSLVSSAAFASAELAKAKNCMACHAMDKKLVGPAYKEVAAKYASDKGAAAKLAKKIREGGTGVWGQVPMPANPQVSEADAQTLAKWVLTVK
;
A
#
# COMPACT_ATOMS: atom_id res chain seq x y z
N MET A 1 -34.78 22.29 -37.47
CA MET A 1 -33.39 22.31 -37.03
C MET A 1 -33.27 21.53 -35.74
N LYS A 2 -32.64 20.39 -35.79
CA LYS A 2 -32.40 19.56 -34.61
C LYS A 2 -30.99 19.86 -34.11
N ILE A 3 -30.87 20.48 -32.96
CA ILE A 3 -29.59 20.70 -32.30
C ILE A 3 -29.26 19.42 -31.56
N LEU A 4 -28.27 18.69 -32.07
CA LEU A 4 -27.67 17.57 -31.35
C LEU A 4 -26.73 18.14 -30.30
N ALA A 5 -27.14 18.11 -29.04
CA ALA A 5 -26.25 18.38 -27.94
C ALA A 5 -25.30 17.17 -27.75
N LEU A 6 -24.04 17.33 -28.14
CA LEU A 6 -23.00 16.38 -27.79
C LEU A 6 -22.69 16.54 -26.29
N SER A 7 -23.21 15.62 -25.49
CA SER A 7 -22.79 15.50 -24.09
C SER A 7 -21.42 14.84 -24.07
N VAL A 8 -20.39 15.65 -23.85
CA VAL A 8 -19.04 15.14 -23.58
C VAL A 8 -19.04 14.65 -22.13
N PHE A 9 -19.13 13.34 -21.95
CA PHE A 9 -18.88 12.72 -20.66
C PHE A 9 -17.37 12.73 -20.40
N ALA A 10 -16.91 13.67 -19.57
CA ALA A 10 -15.56 13.62 -19.04
C ALA A 10 -15.50 12.50 -18.00
N THR A 11 -14.94 11.36 -18.38
CA THR A 11 -14.63 10.29 -17.42
C THR A 11 -13.43 10.73 -16.60
N LEU A 12 -13.67 11.25 -15.39
CA LEU A 12 -12.62 11.48 -14.40
C LEU A 12 -12.10 10.12 -13.94
N SER A 13 -10.86 9.78 -14.31
CA SER A 13 -10.21 8.59 -13.77
C SER A 13 -9.77 8.84 -12.32
N LEU A 14 -10.53 8.29 -11.36
CA LEU A 14 -10.28 8.41 -9.92
C LEU A 14 -9.12 7.53 -9.41
N VAL A 15 -8.44 6.77 -10.29
CA VAL A 15 -7.45 5.75 -9.89
C VAL A 15 -6.18 6.37 -9.31
N SER A 16 -5.76 7.57 -9.75
CA SER A 16 -4.54 8.22 -9.26
C SER A 16 -4.69 8.80 -7.85
N SER A 17 -5.89 9.20 -7.43
CA SER A 17 -6.11 9.79 -6.09
C SER A 17 -6.05 8.77 -4.98
N ALA A 18 -6.49 7.53 -5.19
CA ALA A 18 -6.42 6.45 -4.20
C ALA A 18 -4.98 6.04 -3.90
N ALA A 19 -4.12 5.90 -4.93
CA ALA A 19 -2.71 5.58 -4.77
C ALA A 19 -1.96 6.71 -4.03
N PHE A 20 -2.26 7.96 -4.35
CA PHE A 20 -1.66 9.12 -3.69
C PHE A 20 -2.09 9.22 -2.22
N ALA A 21 -3.38 9.01 -1.92
CA ALA A 21 -3.89 9.02 -0.55
C ALA A 21 -3.26 7.90 0.30
N SER A 22 -2.99 6.71 -0.28
CA SER A 22 -2.32 5.61 0.42
C SER A 22 -0.85 5.90 0.69
N ALA A 23 -0.14 6.56 -0.23
CA ALA A 23 1.23 7.00 -0.01
C ALA A 23 1.31 8.03 1.13
N GLU A 24 0.38 8.98 1.19
CA GLU A 24 0.29 9.95 2.27
C GLU A 24 -0.06 9.27 3.62
N LEU A 25 -0.93 8.27 3.61
CA LEU A 25 -1.25 7.48 4.80
C LEU A 25 0.00 6.76 5.32
N ALA A 26 0.80 6.16 4.45
CA ALA A 26 2.06 5.51 4.83
C ALA A 26 3.02 6.50 5.50
N LYS A 27 3.14 7.70 4.98
CA LYS A 27 3.94 8.77 5.60
C LYS A 27 3.38 9.17 6.97
N ALA A 28 2.08 9.38 7.06
CA ALA A 28 1.41 9.79 8.32
C ALA A 28 1.57 8.74 9.42
N LYS A 29 1.65 7.47 9.06
CA LYS A 29 1.85 6.35 10.00
C LYS A 29 3.31 5.96 10.20
N ASN A 30 4.26 6.78 9.74
CA ASN A 30 5.71 6.60 9.88
C ASN A 30 6.29 5.34 9.20
N CYS A 31 5.60 4.78 8.24
CA CYS A 31 6.09 3.61 7.51
C CYS A 31 7.39 3.93 6.76
N MET A 32 7.49 5.14 6.23
CA MET A 32 8.64 5.58 5.44
C MET A 32 9.90 5.85 6.26
N ALA A 33 9.84 5.75 7.58
CA ALA A 33 11.04 5.76 8.42
C ALA A 33 11.90 4.50 8.21
N CYS A 34 11.26 3.37 7.89
CA CYS A 34 11.92 2.07 7.73
C CYS A 34 11.79 1.49 6.32
N HIS A 35 10.86 1.97 5.52
CA HIS A 35 10.62 1.49 4.16
C HIS A 35 10.81 2.59 3.13
N ALA A 36 11.22 2.19 1.93
CA ALA A 36 11.20 3.02 0.73
C ALA A 36 10.50 2.27 -0.40
N MET A 37 10.21 2.97 -1.49
CA MET A 37 9.49 2.38 -2.62
C MET A 37 10.35 1.35 -3.37
N ASP A 38 11.61 1.66 -3.58
CA ASP A 38 12.49 0.95 -4.53
C ASP A 38 13.84 0.52 -3.94
N LYS A 39 14.09 0.75 -2.66
CA LYS A 39 15.34 0.34 -2.00
C LYS A 39 15.10 -0.12 -0.58
N LYS A 40 15.95 -1.03 -0.13
CA LYS A 40 15.98 -1.47 1.26
C LYS A 40 16.54 -0.36 2.16
N LEU A 41 15.83 -0.10 3.25
CA LEU A 41 16.32 0.68 4.37
C LEU A 41 16.46 -0.24 5.59
N VAL A 42 15.78 0.04 6.68
CA VAL A 42 15.66 -0.90 7.80
C VAL A 42 14.78 -2.09 7.40
N GLY A 43 13.64 -1.80 6.75
CA GLY A 43 12.75 -2.81 6.18
C GLY A 43 12.93 -2.97 4.67
N PRO A 44 12.29 -3.99 4.08
CA PRO A 44 12.37 -4.22 2.64
C PRO A 44 11.73 -3.09 1.83
N ALA A 45 12.18 -2.91 0.60
CA ALA A 45 11.53 -2.03 -0.34
C ALA A 45 10.11 -2.51 -0.64
N TYR A 46 9.16 -1.61 -0.78
CA TYR A 46 7.78 -1.98 -1.11
C TYR A 46 7.68 -2.71 -2.46
N LYS A 47 8.51 -2.33 -3.41
CA LYS A 47 8.63 -3.03 -4.69
C LYS A 47 8.96 -4.52 -4.50
N GLU A 48 9.86 -4.85 -3.59
CA GLU A 48 10.23 -6.24 -3.30
C GLU A 48 9.12 -6.98 -2.54
N VAL A 49 8.43 -6.30 -1.63
CA VAL A 49 7.27 -6.87 -0.95
C VAL A 49 6.19 -7.24 -1.95
N ALA A 50 5.85 -6.33 -2.87
CA ALA A 50 4.88 -6.58 -3.93
C ALA A 50 5.29 -7.78 -4.80
N ALA A 51 6.56 -7.86 -5.19
CA ALA A 51 7.08 -8.96 -6.00
C ALA A 51 7.00 -10.31 -5.27
N LYS A 52 7.36 -10.33 -3.98
CA LYS A 52 7.32 -11.56 -3.17
C LYS A 52 5.91 -12.12 -3.06
N TYR A 53 4.91 -11.27 -2.92
CA TYR A 53 3.53 -11.68 -2.68
C TYR A 53 2.65 -11.64 -3.93
N ALA A 54 3.22 -11.44 -5.13
CA ALA A 54 2.46 -11.26 -6.38
C ALA A 54 1.49 -12.39 -6.69
N SER A 55 1.83 -13.64 -6.32
CA SER A 55 1.02 -14.83 -6.57
C SER A 55 0.19 -15.28 -5.37
N ASP A 56 0.29 -14.59 -4.25
CA ASP A 56 -0.39 -14.96 -3.02
C ASP A 56 -1.75 -14.24 -2.93
N LYS A 57 -2.82 -14.99 -3.07
CA LYS A 57 -4.19 -14.45 -2.99
C LYS A 57 -4.56 -13.94 -1.59
N GLY A 58 -3.90 -14.43 -0.56
CA GLY A 58 -4.09 -13.99 0.82
C GLY A 58 -3.14 -12.88 1.26
N ALA A 59 -2.35 -12.31 0.36
CA ALA A 59 -1.29 -11.38 0.68
C ALA A 59 -1.79 -10.13 1.43
N ALA A 60 -2.88 -9.53 0.98
CA ALA A 60 -3.41 -8.31 1.61
C ALA A 60 -3.75 -8.53 3.09
N ALA A 61 -4.41 -9.62 3.42
CA ALA A 61 -4.75 -9.96 4.82
C ALA A 61 -3.50 -10.24 5.66
N LYS A 62 -2.54 -10.98 5.11
CA LYS A 62 -1.26 -11.27 5.79
C LYS A 62 -0.46 -10.00 6.06
N LEU A 63 -0.38 -9.10 5.08
CA LEU A 63 0.37 -7.85 5.22
C LEU A 63 -0.34 -6.88 6.17
N ALA A 64 -1.66 -6.81 6.14
CA ALA A 64 -2.43 -6.00 7.08
C ALA A 64 -2.18 -6.44 8.53
N LYS A 65 -2.18 -7.75 8.79
CA LYS A 65 -1.83 -8.31 10.08
C LYS A 65 -0.39 -7.98 10.48
N LYS A 66 0.55 -8.10 9.55
CA LYS A 66 1.97 -7.76 9.76
C LYS A 66 2.15 -6.30 10.13
N ILE A 67 1.43 -5.39 9.50
CA ILE A 67 1.48 -3.96 9.82
C ILE A 67 1.05 -3.72 11.27
N ARG A 68 -0.03 -4.34 11.71
CA ARG A 68 -0.57 -4.11 13.04
C ARG A 68 0.18 -4.82 14.15
N GLU A 69 0.59 -6.06 13.92
CA GLU A 69 1.22 -6.92 14.93
C GLU A 69 2.74 -6.95 14.87
N GLY A 70 3.33 -6.52 13.74
CA GLY A 70 4.76 -6.62 13.53
C GLY A 70 5.22 -8.05 13.33
N GLY A 71 6.52 -8.26 13.42
CA GLY A 71 7.10 -9.58 13.33
C GLY A 71 8.51 -9.59 12.77
N THR A 72 9.09 -10.77 12.66
CA THR A 72 10.45 -10.99 12.15
C THR A 72 10.51 -12.29 11.37
N GLY A 73 11.60 -12.50 10.64
CA GLY A 73 11.94 -13.77 10.01
C GLY A 73 11.67 -13.85 8.51
N VAL A 74 10.63 -13.20 8.00
CA VAL A 74 10.31 -13.24 6.57
C VAL A 74 11.37 -12.51 5.74
N TRP A 75 11.87 -11.39 6.25
CA TRP A 75 12.86 -10.55 5.59
C TRP A 75 14.18 -10.49 6.36
N GLY A 76 14.45 -11.45 7.22
CA GLY A 76 15.62 -11.52 8.06
C GLY A 76 15.31 -11.30 9.53
N GLN A 77 16.33 -10.98 10.31
CA GLN A 77 16.24 -10.94 11.77
C GLN A 77 15.82 -9.59 12.35
N VAL A 78 15.87 -8.52 11.56
CA VAL A 78 15.45 -7.20 12.02
C VAL A 78 13.93 -7.19 12.17
N PRO A 79 13.40 -6.95 13.38
CA PRO A 79 11.98 -6.99 13.60
C PRO A 79 11.28 -5.75 13.03
N MET A 80 10.12 -5.95 12.47
CA MET A 80 9.18 -4.86 12.22
C MET A 80 8.38 -4.62 13.49
N PRO A 81 8.37 -3.41 14.04
CA PRO A 81 7.57 -3.12 15.23
C PRO A 81 6.07 -3.24 14.94
N ALA A 82 5.30 -3.59 15.96
CA ALA A 82 3.85 -3.51 15.88
C ALA A 82 3.39 -2.05 15.74
N ASN A 83 2.31 -1.83 15.01
CA ASN A 83 1.70 -0.51 14.82
C ASN A 83 0.23 -0.53 15.31
N PRO A 84 -0.01 -0.60 16.62
CA PRO A 84 -1.37 -0.68 17.15
C PRO A 84 -2.20 0.58 16.89
N GLN A 85 -1.55 1.71 16.61
CA GLN A 85 -2.18 2.96 16.24
C GLN A 85 -2.76 2.96 14.81
N VAL A 86 -2.39 1.99 13.98
CA VAL A 86 -2.97 1.81 12.64
C VAL A 86 -4.22 0.97 12.77
N SER A 87 -5.36 1.50 12.33
CA SER A 87 -6.63 0.76 12.36
C SER A 87 -6.57 -0.43 11.40
N GLU A 88 -7.45 -1.40 11.61
CA GLU A 88 -7.55 -2.55 10.70
C GLU A 88 -7.90 -2.10 9.27
N ALA A 89 -8.80 -1.13 9.13
CA ALA A 89 -9.17 -0.57 7.82
C ALA A 89 -7.97 0.09 7.13
N ASP A 90 -7.20 0.89 7.86
CA ASP A 90 -6.00 1.54 7.34
C ASP A 90 -4.91 0.52 7.00
N ALA A 91 -4.75 -0.50 7.83
CA ALA A 91 -3.80 -1.57 7.56
C ALA A 91 -4.13 -2.32 6.26
N GLN A 92 -5.40 -2.60 6.01
CA GLN A 92 -5.84 -3.21 4.75
C GLN A 92 -5.60 -2.29 3.56
N THR A 93 -5.90 -1.01 3.70
CA THR A 93 -5.65 0.00 2.66
C THR A 93 -4.16 0.07 2.31
N LEU A 94 -3.30 0.13 3.32
CA LEU A 94 -1.85 0.16 3.14
C LEU A 94 -1.33 -1.14 2.52
N ALA A 95 -1.80 -2.29 2.97
CA ALA A 95 -1.40 -3.59 2.44
C ALA A 95 -1.74 -3.71 0.95
N LYS A 96 -2.94 -3.34 0.56
CA LYS A 96 -3.37 -3.35 -0.85
C LYS A 96 -2.53 -2.40 -1.70
N TRP A 97 -2.24 -1.23 -1.17
CA TRP A 97 -1.39 -0.26 -1.87
C TRP A 97 0.03 -0.78 -2.08
N VAL A 98 0.66 -1.33 -1.04
CA VAL A 98 2.01 -1.92 -1.14
C VAL A 98 2.07 -2.97 -2.25
N LEU A 99 1.04 -3.80 -2.37
CA LEU A 99 0.96 -4.84 -3.40
C LEU A 99 0.87 -4.29 -4.83
N THR A 100 0.56 -3.02 -5.01
CA THR A 100 0.53 -2.36 -6.33
C THR A 100 1.86 -1.75 -6.74
N VAL A 101 2.84 -1.68 -5.86
CA VAL A 101 4.13 -1.03 -6.13
C VAL A 101 4.95 -1.85 -7.12
N LYS A 102 5.47 -1.17 -8.15
CA LYS A 102 6.26 -1.77 -9.23
C LYS A 102 7.66 -1.20 -9.30
#